data_c950b7fe178c92b8fb5fd3087276dd14
#
_entry.id   c950b7fe178c92b8fb5fd3087276dd14
#
_cell.length_a   1.000
_cell.length_b   1.000
_cell.length_c   1.000
_cell.angle_alpha   90.00
_cell.angle_beta   90.00
_cell.angle_gamma   90.00
#
_symmetry.space_group_name_H-M   'P 1'
#
loop_
_entity.id
_entity.type
_entity.pdbx_description
1 polymer ?
#
loop_
_entity_poly.entity_id
_entity_poly.type
_entity_poly.pdbx_seq_one_letter_code
_entity_poly.pdbx_strand_id
1 'polypeptide(L)'
;MKLFNKFNTKLKSTAGQGKKGGSVPLVALIDSAGREVNASGFGDLLVGQKIDDVSVTFQYVLSSRQVDTTLTGTGAASIDASRLKMEAPANGDTAKVSTRKAIHYRGGHDAEVYFTAAFTEITDGGRQWVGPCDGTDGYAVEYHEGDLHVLRYNGGVLEDHIDSAGFNIDRLDGNGRSGFTLNPASMSIYRIQWGYLGKLPAVFEVFGGHAYGWIPFHVIDKSNSGTGLVIDNPHLPVTAYVESAGEAITLLSGSWAGGTVGGAIMDSDLRHFAYGNTKTISTLASVFTLRSPTTYQSKTNRVPAYITFFSAAGDGNKPVTIEIYRDATLGGPPNFQPISANNSVLEVDTAGTTVSGGSLEGGLAFDKVGSDSFTLDIGSLDLLPGESLTFAAKSASTNDVTVFARWGELF
;
A
#
# COMPACT_ATOMS: atom_id res chain seq x y z
N MET A 1 -18.84 -24.61 31.22
CA MET A 1 -17.77 -25.60 30.98
C MET A 1 -18.33 -26.69 30.08
N LYS A 2 -18.22 -26.56 28.77
CA LYS A 2 -18.39 -27.53 27.66
C LYS A 2 -18.45 -26.74 26.36
N LEU A 3 -17.28 -26.30 25.91
CA LEU A 3 -17.07 -25.66 24.59
C LEU A 3 -15.92 -26.35 23.89
N PHE A 4 -16.08 -27.67 23.71
CA PHE A 4 -15.24 -28.46 22.82
C PHE A 4 -16.12 -29.59 22.30
N ASN A 5 -16.75 -29.36 21.16
CA ASN A 5 -17.09 -30.45 20.25
C ASN A 5 -17.74 -29.89 18.96
N LYS A 6 -17.12 -30.25 17.88
CA LYS A 6 -17.51 -30.28 16.48
C LYS A 6 -16.70 -29.38 15.55
N PHE A 7 -15.42 -29.59 15.51
CA PHE A 7 -14.72 -29.48 14.23
C PHE A 7 -14.88 -30.83 13.52
N ASN A 8 -15.89 -30.97 12.66
CA ASN A 8 -15.97 -32.08 11.71
C ASN A 8 -15.05 -31.74 10.53
N THR A 9 -13.77 -31.99 10.65
CA THR A 9 -12.81 -31.89 9.55
C THR A 9 -12.97 -33.10 8.65
N LYS A 10 -13.54 -32.93 7.46
CA LYS A 10 -13.49 -33.93 6.40
C LYS A 10 -12.19 -33.80 5.64
N LEU A 11 -11.30 -34.78 5.79
CA LEU A 11 -10.11 -34.93 4.97
C LEU A 11 -10.51 -35.40 3.56
N LYS A 12 -10.36 -34.56 2.55
CA LYS A 12 -10.39 -34.98 1.14
C LYS A 12 -8.96 -35.26 0.68
N SER A 13 -8.62 -36.50 0.38
CA SER A 13 -7.38 -36.82 -0.29
C SER A 13 -7.60 -36.82 -1.81
N THR A 14 -6.90 -35.97 -2.53
CA THR A 14 -6.75 -36.07 -3.99
C THR A 14 -5.36 -36.59 -4.30
N ALA A 15 -5.27 -37.75 -4.98
CA ALA A 15 -4.01 -38.30 -5.42
C ALA A 15 -3.47 -37.50 -6.60
N GLY A 16 -2.40 -36.72 -6.42
CA GLY A 16 -1.65 -36.10 -7.50
C GLY A 16 -0.57 -37.05 -8.03
N GLN A 17 -0.47 -37.25 -9.33
CA GLN A 17 0.60 -38.03 -9.95
C GLN A 17 1.90 -37.25 -9.97
N GLY A 18 2.78 -37.47 -8.98
CA GLY A 18 4.15 -37.00 -9.02
C GLY A 18 5.06 -37.98 -9.78
N LYS A 19 5.99 -37.48 -10.57
CA LYS A 19 7.02 -38.28 -11.24
C LYS A 19 7.90 -39.00 -10.20
N LYS A 20 7.87 -40.34 -10.26
CA LYS A 20 8.70 -41.32 -9.56
C LYS A 20 8.72 -41.25 -8.02
N GLY A 21 7.95 -42.16 -7.41
CA GLY A 21 8.19 -42.69 -6.07
C GLY A 21 7.35 -42.04 -4.99
N GLY A 22 6.12 -42.48 -4.86
CA GLY A 22 5.24 -42.19 -3.73
C GLY A 22 4.30 -40.99 -3.96
N SER A 23 3.01 -41.30 -4.08
CA SER A 23 1.98 -40.24 -4.01
C SER A 23 1.94 -39.68 -2.60
N VAL A 24 2.36 -38.43 -2.43
CA VAL A 24 2.07 -37.70 -1.19
C VAL A 24 0.59 -37.29 -1.28
N PRO A 25 -0.28 -37.73 -0.37
CA PRO A 25 -1.66 -37.27 -0.37
C PRO A 25 -1.69 -35.78 -0.09
N LEU A 26 -2.21 -34.99 -1.01
CA LEU A 26 -2.57 -33.60 -0.76
C LEU A 26 -3.77 -33.59 0.19
N VAL A 27 -3.56 -33.20 1.41
CA VAL A 27 -4.61 -33.03 2.42
C VAL A 27 -4.97 -31.57 2.49
N ALA A 28 -6.14 -31.19 1.99
CA ALA A 28 -6.69 -29.86 2.22
C ALA A 28 -7.48 -29.87 3.53
N LEU A 29 -7.14 -28.97 4.46
CA LEU A 29 -7.99 -28.66 5.61
C LEU A 29 -9.17 -27.83 5.12
N ILE A 30 -10.40 -28.32 5.34
CA ILE A 30 -11.62 -27.60 5.01
C ILE A 30 -12.43 -27.31 6.28
N ASP A 31 -13.06 -26.14 6.35
CA ASP A 31 -13.98 -25.78 7.42
C ASP A 31 -15.33 -26.53 7.31
N SER A 32 -16.24 -26.29 8.26
CA SER A 32 -17.56 -26.93 8.27
C SER A 32 -18.46 -26.54 7.09
N ALA A 33 -18.13 -25.48 6.36
CA ALA A 33 -18.82 -25.04 5.14
C ALA A 33 -18.14 -25.57 3.86
N GLY A 34 -17.09 -26.37 3.99
CA GLY A 34 -16.36 -26.95 2.87
C GLY A 34 -15.32 -25.99 2.25
N ARG A 35 -14.99 -24.87 2.90
CA ARG A 35 -13.99 -23.92 2.43
C ARG A 35 -12.61 -24.37 2.87
N GLU A 36 -11.62 -24.23 2.00
CA GLU A 36 -10.22 -24.51 2.35
C GLU A 36 -9.73 -23.55 3.42
N VAL A 37 -8.98 -24.07 4.38
CA VAL A 37 -8.34 -23.26 5.41
C VAL A 37 -7.01 -22.76 4.85
N ASN A 38 -6.80 -21.46 4.87
CA ASN A 38 -5.59 -20.85 4.33
C ASN A 38 -4.36 -21.22 5.17
N ALA A 39 -3.26 -21.46 4.48
CA ALA A 39 -1.93 -21.58 5.07
C ALA A 39 -1.04 -20.42 4.56
N SER A 40 -0.07 -20.01 5.37
CA SER A 40 0.97 -19.05 4.96
C SER A 40 1.90 -19.67 3.91
N GLY A 41 2.69 -18.85 3.23
CA GLY A 41 3.76 -19.32 2.35
C GLY A 41 4.81 -20.20 3.08
N PHE A 42 4.85 -20.12 4.41
CA PHE A 42 5.67 -20.99 5.26
C PHE A 42 4.96 -22.29 5.66
N GLY A 43 3.71 -22.49 5.27
CA GLY A 43 2.91 -23.68 5.62
C GLY A 43 2.20 -23.63 6.97
N ASP A 44 2.22 -22.50 7.66
CA ASP A 44 1.51 -22.32 8.93
C ASP A 44 0.02 -22.05 8.70
N LEU A 45 -0.83 -22.60 9.58
CA LEU A 45 -2.26 -22.35 9.54
C LEU A 45 -2.57 -20.88 9.85
N LEU A 46 -3.17 -20.16 8.89
CA LEU A 46 -3.55 -18.76 9.07
C LEU A 46 -4.84 -18.66 9.88
N VAL A 47 -4.71 -18.41 11.18
CA VAL A 47 -5.81 -18.12 12.12
C VAL A 47 -5.76 -16.65 12.62
N GLY A 48 -4.92 -15.82 11.97
CA GLY A 48 -4.74 -14.41 12.33
C GLY A 48 -5.79 -13.50 11.72
N GLN A 49 -6.08 -12.40 12.42
CA GLN A 49 -6.85 -11.30 11.84
C GLN A 49 -5.99 -10.59 10.80
N LYS A 50 -6.55 -10.40 9.60
CA LYS A 50 -5.96 -9.53 8.58
C LYS A 50 -6.14 -8.08 9.02
N ILE A 51 -5.07 -7.31 8.95
CA ILE A 51 -5.11 -5.86 9.15
C ILE A 51 -4.68 -5.20 7.85
N ASP A 52 -5.60 -4.43 7.28
CA ASP A 52 -5.33 -3.74 6.02
C ASP A 52 -4.46 -2.50 6.27
N ASP A 53 -3.27 -2.44 5.65
CA ASP A 53 -2.46 -1.23 5.53
C ASP A 53 -3.08 -0.27 4.50
N VAL A 54 -3.72 -0.84 3.49
CA VAL A 54 -4.40 -0.17 2.40
C VAL A 54 -5.85 -0.62 2.34
N SER A 55 -6.78 0.34 2.35
CA SER A 55 -8.20 0.11 2.11
C SER A 55 -8.77 1.32 1.36
N VAL A 56 -9.11 1.13 0.08
CA VAL A 56 -9.63 2.17 -0.79
C VAL A 56 -10.90 1.70 -1.46
N THR A 57 -11.95 2.51 -1.36
CA THR A 57 -13.21 2.32 -2.09
C THR A 57 -13.42 3.51 -3.03
N PHE A 58 -13.78 3.22 -4.27
CA PHE A 58 -13.98 4.23 -5.31
C PHE A 58 -15.45 4.65 -5.42
N GLN A 59 -16.07 4.94 -4.26
CA GLN A 59 -17.50 5.22 -4.21
C GLN A 59 -17.85 6.68 -4.55
N TYR A 60 -17.08 7.64 -4.07
CA TYR A 60 -17.44 9.04 -4.14
C TYR A 60 -16.47 9.89 -4.96
N VAL A 61 -15.18 9.79 -4.68
CA VAL A 61 -14.13 10.64 -5.26
C VAL A 61 -12.77 9.92 -5.28
N LEU A 62 -11.93 10.27 -6.25
CA LEU A 62 -10.50 9.95 -6.18
C LEU A 62 -9.84 10.90 -5.18
N SER A 63 -9.69 10.43 -3.94
CA SER A 63 -9.09 11.23 -2.89
C SER A 63 -7.57 11.29 -3.08
N SER A 64 -7.04 12.50 -3.29
CA SER A 64 -5.59 12.74 -3.34
C SER A 64 -4.87 12.42 -2.02
N ARG A 65 -5.60 12.18 -0.92
CA ARG A 65 -5.06 11.65 0.33
C ARG A 65 -4.87 10.14 0.33
N GLN A 66 -5.59 9.43 -0.55
CA GLN A 66 -5.54 7.97 -0.62
C GLN A 66 -4.77 7.46 -1.84
N VAL A 67 -4.85 8.19 -2.95
CA VAL A 67 -4.23 7.79 -4.22
C VAL A 67 -3.53 8.95 -4.91
N ASP A 68 -2.44 8.64 -5.59
CA ASP A 68 -1.79 9.50 -6.56
C ASP A 68 -2.25 9.11 -7.96
N THR A 69 -2.46 10.11 -8.81
CA THR A 69 -2.89 9.93 -10.21
C THR A 69 -1.87 10.56 -11.14
N THR A 70 -1.40 9.80 -12.11
CA THR A 70 -0.51 10.28 -13.17
C THR A 70 -1.15 10.00 -14.52
N LEU A 71 -1.25 11.02 -15.36
CA LEU A 71 -1.90 10.96 -16.67
C LEU A 71 -0.95 11.44 -17.75
N THR A 72 -1.03 10.85 -18.95
CA THR A 72 -0.29 11.30 -20.15
C THR A 72 -1.26 11.37 -21.32
N GLY A 73 -1.06 12.36 -22.19
CA GLY A 73 -1.91 12.57 -23.37
C GLY A 73 -3.35 12.94 -22.97
N THR A 74 -4.30 12.20 -23.48
CA THR A 74 -5.73 12.30 -23.14
C THR A 74 -6.20 11.24 -22.16
N GLY A 75 -5.25 10.50 -21.52
CA GLY A 75 -5.55 9.55 -20.49
C GLY A 75 -6.32 10.16 -19.33
N ALA A 76 -7.24 9.42 -18.74
CA ALA A 76 -8.13 9.92 -17.69
C ALA A 76 -8.32 8.89 -16.57
N ALA A 77 -8.58 9.41 -15.37
CA ALA A 77 -9.03 8.62 -14.24
C ALA A 77 -10.17 9.35 -13.52
N SER A 78 -11.27 8.68 -13.30
CA SER A 78 -12.49 9.27 -12.74
C SER A 78 -13.27 8.24 -11.92
N ILE A 79 -14.29 8.71 -11.22
CA ILE A 79 -15.29 7.83 -10.60
C ILE A 79 -16.51 7.77 -11.50
N ASP A 80 -16.89 6.56 -11.88
CA ASP A 80 -18.10 6.27 -12.66
C ASP A 80 -18.89 5.14 -12.00
N ALA A 81 -20.16 5.39 -11.69
CA ALA A 81 -21.07 4.44 -11.04
C ALA A 81 -20.42 3.76 -9.79
N SER A 82 -19.79 4.54 -8.91
CA SER A 82 -19.10 4.08 -7.71
C SER A 82 -17.91 3.12 -7.97
N ARG A 83 -17.23 3.30 -9.11
CA ARG A 83 -16.05 2.55 -9.53
C ARG A 83 -14.97 3.52 -10.01
N LEU A 84 -13.73 3.15 -9.84
CA LEU A 84 -12.63 3.74 -10.59
C LEU A 84 -12.81 3.39 -12.08
N LYS A 85 -12.81 4.41 -12.91
CA LYS A 85 -12.75 4.29 -14.37
C LYS A 85 -11.47 4.94 -14.84
N MET A 86 -10.63 4.16 -15.50
CA MET A 86 -9.38 4.63 -16.12
C MET A 86 -9.47 4.47 -17.62
N GLU A 87 -9.08 5.48 -18.36
CA GLU A 87 -9.21 5.55 -19.81
C GLU A 87 -7.89 5.94 -20.46
N ALA A 88 -7.54 5.23 -21.53
CA ALA A 88 -6.46 5.56 -22.45
C ALA A 88 -7.04 5.46 -23.88
N PRO A 89 -7.62 6.54 -24.42
CA PRO A 89 -8.41 6.48 -25.64
C PRO A 89 -7.58 6.47 -26.94
N ALA A 90 -6.33 6.92 -26.91
CA ALA A 90 -5.49 7.04 -28.10
C ALA A 90 -4.07 6.52 -27.85
N ASN A 91 -3.38 6.18 -28.94
CA ASN A 91 -2.01 5.67 -28.88
C ASN A 91 -1.07 6.59 -28.09
N GLY A 92 -0.37 6.01 -27.11
CA GLY A 92 0.53 6.69 -26.18
C GLY A 92 -0.16 7.39 -25.01
N ASP A 93 -1.48 7.34 -24.93
CA ASP A 93 -2.18 7.78 -23.73
C ASP A 93 -1.96 6.82 -22.59
N THR A 94 -1.77 7.35 -21.37
CA THR A 94 -1.64 6.54 -20.15
C THR A 94 -2.47 7.11 -19.01
N ALA A 95 -2.93 6.22 -18.15
CA ALA A 95 -3.40 6.61 -16.83
C ALA A 95 -2.87 5.63 -15.78
N LYS A 96 -2.37 6.17 -14.67
CA LYS A 96 -1.88 5.41 -13.52
C LYS A 96 -2.53 5.96 -12.26
N VAL A 97 -3.12 5.09 -11.46
CA VAL A 97 -3.65 5.39 -10.12
C VAL A 97 -2.97 4.46 -9.13
N SER A 98 -2.33 5.01 -8.11
CA SER A 98 -1.52 4.26 -7.13
C SER A 98 -1.91 4.67 -5.72
N THR A 99 -2.00 3.74 -4.79
CA THR A 99 -2.22 4.11 -3.39
C THR A 99 -1.00 4.83 -2.82
N ARG A 100 -1.23 5.85 -2.00
CA ARG A 100 -0.14 6.57 -1.31
C ARG A 100 0.47 5.74 -0.19
N LYS A 101 -0.36 4.98 0.51
CA LYS A 101 0.10 3.97 1.46
C LYS A 101 0.54 2.73 0.71
N ALA A 102 1.66 2.16 1.10
CA ALA A 102 2.13 0.87 0.66
C ALA A 102 1.70 -0.22 1.65
N ILE A 103 1.51 -1.43 1.16
CA ILE A 103 1.42 -2.63 1.98
C ILE A 103 2.82 -2.89 2.52
N HIS A 104 2.97 -2.92 3.85
CA HIS A 104 4.26 -3.12 4.49
C HIS A 104 4.54 -4.60 4.67
N TYR A 105 5.65 -5.04 4.11
CA TYR A 105 6.16 -6.38 4.37
C TYR A 105 6.77 -6.46 5.78
N ARG A 106 6.43 -7.53 6.50
CA ARG A 106 7.07 -7.91 7.77
C ARG A 106 7.79 -9.23 7.62
N GLY A 107 9.02 -9.31 8.09
CA GLY A 107 9.80 -10.54 8.07
C GLY A 107 9.07 -11.69 8.75
N GLY A 108 8.89 -12.81 8.04
CA GLY A 108 8.19 -13.98 8.57
C GLY A 108 6.66 -13.97 8.45
N HIS A 109 6.09 -12.95 7.82
CA HIS A 109 4.67 -12.87 7.53
C HIS A 109 4.42 -12.81 6.02
N ASP A 110 3.26 -13.26 5.58
CA ASP A 110 2.80 -13.05 4.21
C ASP A 110 2.11 -11.68 4.12
N ALA A 111 2.14 -11.10 2.92
CA ALA A 111 1.32 -9.97 2.54
C ALA A 111 0.32 -10.41 1.49
N GLU A 112 -0.85 -9.79 1.47
CA GLU A 112 -1.87 -10.07 0.49
C GLU A 112 -2.63 -8.81 0.07
N VAL A 113 -3.11 -8.83 -1.15
CA VAL A 113 -3.96 -7.78 -1.69
C VAL A 113 -5.18 -8.38 -2.36
N TYR A 114 -6.30 -7.71 -2.19
CA TYR A 114 -7.55 -7.96 -2.92
C TYR A 114 -7.87 -6.74 -3.75
N PHE A 115 -8.23 -6.96 -4.99
CA PHE A 115 -8.71 -5.90 -5.87
C PHE A 115 -9.75 -6.44 -6.84
N THR A 116 -10.59 -5.55 -7.33
CA THR A 116 -11.49 -5.88 -8.43
C THR A 116 -10.96 -5.28 -9.72
N ALA A 117 -11.14 -5.99 -10.83
CA ALA A 117 -10.83 -5.46 -12.15
C ALA A 117 -11.81 -6.01 -13.20
N ALA A 118 -12.17 -5.15 -14.17
CA ALA A 118 -12.74 -5.52 -15.45
C ALA A 118 -11.90 -4.85 -16.52
N PHE A 119 -11.35 -5.65 -17.42
CA PHE A 119 -10.44 -5.22 -18.47
C PHE A 119 -11.18 -5.01 -19.79
N THR A 120 -10.71 -4.08 -20.63
CA THR A 120 -11.15 -3.99 -22.01
C THR A 120 -10.46 -5.08 -22.83
N GLU A 121 -11.21 -5.78 -23.66
CA GLU A 121 -10.61 -6.70 -24.63
C GLU A 121 -9.89 -5.88 -25.70
N ILE A 122 -8.57 -6.04 -25.79
CA ILE A 122 -7.67 -5.43 -26.77
C ILE A 122 -6.81 -6.50 -27.40
N THR A 123 -6.44 -6.30 -28.64
CA THR A 123 -5.61 -7.25 -29.42
C THR A 123 -4.29 -6.62 -29.87
N ASP A 124 -4.13 -5.31 -29.69
CA ASP A 124 -2.89 -4.60 -29.94
C ASP A 124 -1.93 -4.67 -28.73
N GLY A 125 -0.77 -4.03 -28.84
CA GLY A 125 0.23 -3.97 -27.77
C GLY A 125 -0.15 -3.07 -26.57
N GLY A 126 -1.40 -2.66 -26.41
CA GLY A 126 -1.88 -1.90 -25.28
C GLY A 126 -1.80 -2.72 -23.98
N ARG A 127 -1.69 -2.04 -22.86
CA ARG A 127 -1.49 -2.65 -21.54
C ARG A 127 -2.49 -2.15 -20.53
N GLN A 128 -2.99 -3.05 -19.69
CA GLN A 128 -3.87 -2.71 -18.57
C GLN A 128 -3.66 -3.72 -17.44
N TRP A 129 -3.20 -3.25 -16.30
CA TRP A 129 -2.91 -4.13 -15.17
C TRP A 129 -3.31 -3.51 -13.82
N VAL A 130 -3.56 -4.39 -12.84
CA VAL A 130 -3.83 -4.05 -11.43
C VAL A 130 -3.08 -5.00 -10.52
N GLY A 131 -2.48 -4.47 -9.44
CA GLY A 131 -1.82 -5.30 -8.44
C GLY A 131 -0.97 -4.53 -7.45
N PRO A 132 -0.34 -5.23 -6.50
CA PRO A 132 0.67 -4.67 -5.61
C PRO A 132 1.96 -4.44 -6.40
N CYS A 133 2.05 -3.32 -7.08
CA CYS A 133 3.11 -2.99 -8.03
C CYS A 133 3.21 -1.48 -8.20
N ASP A 134 4.40 -0.96 -8.50
CA ASP A 134 4.56 0.45 -8.86
C ASP A 134 5.10 0.66 -10.29
N GLY A 135 5.37 -0.45 -10.98
CA GLY A 135 6.05 -0.47 -12.27
C GLY A 135 7.57 -0.59 -12.16
N THR A 136 8.12 -0.57 -10.92
CA THR A 136 9.54 -0.84 -10.62
C THR A 136 9.70 -2.16 -9.91
N ASP A 137 8.85 -2.41 -8.91
CA ASP A 137 8.80 -3.61 -8.11
C ASP A 137 7.36 -4.08 -7.93
N GLY A 138 7.17 -5.40 -7.83
CA GLY A 138 5.88 -5.96 -7.46
C GLY A 138 5.28 -6.92 -8.47
N TYR A 139 4.00 -7.21 -8.25
CA TYR A 139 3.22 -8.21 -8.96
C TYR A 139 1.92 -7.60 -9.49
N ALA A 140 1.44 -8.04 -10.64
CA ALA A 140 0.15 -7.59 -11.16
C ALA A 140 -0.52 -8.66 -12.02
N VAL A 141 -1.85 -8.54 -12.15
CA VAL A 141 -2.63 -9.20 -13.19
C VAL A 141 -2.84 -8.22 -14.32
N GLU A 142 -2.53 -8.61 -15.53
CA GLU A 142 -2.59 -7.78 -16.74
C GLU A 142 -3.52 -8.42 -17.78
N TYR A 143 -4.16 -7.59 -18.58
CA TYR A 143 -4.75 -8.00 -19.85
C TYR A 143 -4.00 -7.31 -20.98
N HIS A 144 -3.39 -8.09 -21.88
CA HIS A 144 -2.50 -7.65 -22.93
C HIS A 144 -2.61 -8.59 -24.14
N GLU A 145 -2.61 -8.05 -25.38
CA GLU A 145 -2.65 -8.82 -26.63
C GLU A 145 -3.73 -9.93 -26.66
N GLY A 146 -4.89 -9.66 -26.12
CA GLY A 146 -6.04 -10.60 -26.14
C GLY A 146 -6.01 -11.67 -25.06
N ASP A 147 -5.06 -11.64 -24.11
CA ASP A 147 -4.94 -12.66 -23.07
C ASP A 147 -4.67 -12.09 -21.67
N LEU A 148 -4.92 -12.91 -20.66
CA LEU A 148 -4.60 -12.61 -19.28
C LEU A 148 -3.16 -13.02 -18.98
N HIS A 149 -2.42 -12.10 -18.34
CA HIS A 149 -1.04 -12.32 -17.95
C HIS A 149 -0.85 -12.11 -16.46
N VAL A 150 0.21 -12.69 -15.91
CA VAL A 150 0.79 -12.31 -14.62
C VAL A 150 2.13 -11.65 -14.84
N LEU A 151 2.38 -10.60 -14.06
CA LEU A 151 3.60 -9.80 -14.14
C LEU A 151 4.39 -9.89 -12.85
N ARG A 152 5.73 -9.78 -12.98
CA ARG A 152 6.63 -9.43 -11.89
C ARG A 152 7.67 -8.44 -12.37
N TYR A 153 7.69 -7.28 -11.72
CA TYR A 153 8.76 -6.30 -11.86
C TYR A 153 9.77 -6.46 -10.73
N ASN A 154 11.04 -6.23 -11.03
CA ASN A 154 12.14 -6.24 -10.07
C ASN A 154 13.19 -5.20 -10.47
N GLY A 155 13.39 -4.16 -9.65
CA GLY A 155 14.34 -3.10 -9.93
C GLY A 155 14.09 -2.35 -11.25
N GLY A 156 12.85 -2.21 -11.68
CA GLY A 156 12.46 -1.56 -12.94
C GLY A 156 12.48 -2.48 -14.18
N VAL A 157 12.80 -3.75 -14.01
CA VAL A 157 12.80 -4.73 -15.09
C VAL A 157 11.58 -5.64 -15.00
N LEU A 158 10.83 -5.80 -16.08
CA LEU A 158 9.78 -6.81 -16.21
C LEU A 158 10.43 -8.19 -16.40
N GLU A 159 10.60 -8.92 -15.30
CA GLU A 159 11.32 -10.21 -15.31
C GLU A 159 10.42 -11.41 -15.60
N ASP A 160 9.14 -11.34 -15.22
CA ASP A 160 8.15 -12.36 -15.59
C ASP A 160 6.96 -11.67 -16.25
N HIS A 161 6.60 -12.16 -17.44
CA HIS A 161 5.42 -11.77 -18.21
C HIS A 161 4.85 -13.07 -18.82
N ILE A 162 3.87 -13.66 -18.11
CA ILE A 162 3.42 -15.03 -18.38
C ILE A 162 1.94 -14.97 -18.75
N ASP A 163 1.62 -15.43 -19.96
CA ASP A 163 0.26 -15.53 -20.49
C ASP A 163 -0.53 -16.69 -19.88
N SER A 164 -1.82 -16.76 -20.17
CA SER A 164 -2.72 -17.80 -19.61
C SER A 164 -2.30 -19.22 -20.06
N ALA A 165 -1.68 -19.38 -21.21
CA ALA A 165 -1.16 -20.67 -21.67
C ALA A 165 0.01 -21.17 -20.83
N GLY A 166 0.78 -20.24 -20.23
CA GLY A 166 1.89 -20.50 -19.31
C GLY A 166 1.48 -20.64 -17.85
N PHE A 167 0.21 -20.47 -17.48
CA PHE A 167 -0.22 -20.63 -16.09
C PHE A 167 -0.01 -22.05 -15.60
N ASN A 168 0.62 -22.17 -14.42
CA ASN A 168 1.12 -23.46 -13.93
C ASN A 168 0.14 -24.21 -13.02
N ILE A 169 -1.03 -23.63 -12.68
CA ILE A 169 -2.07 -24.26 -11.85
C ILE A 169 -3.37 -24.41 -12.64
N ASP A 170 -3.93 -23.32 -13.14
CA ASP A 170 -5.19 -23.33 -13.88
C ASP A 170 -5.18 -22.26 -14.97
N ARG A 171 -5.57 -22.60 -16.19
CA ARG A 171 -5.57 -21.65 -17.32
C ARG A 171 -6.79 -20.73 -17.34
N LEU A 172 -7.78 -21.00 -16.49
CA LEU A 172 -9.04 -20.26 -16.42
C LEU A 172 -9.84 -20.27 -17.74
N ASP A 173 -9.65 -21.29 -18.56
CA ASP A 173 -10.26 -21.48 -19.89
C ASP A 173 -11.39 -22.54 -19.90
N GLY A 174 -11.78 -23.03 -18.72
CA GLY A 174 -12.76 -24.09 -18.53
C GLY A 174 -12.19 -25.52 -18.67
N ASN A 175 -10.95 -25.65 -19.19
CA ASN A 175 -10.26 -26.93 -19.32
C ASN A 175 -9.23 -27.17 -18.19
N GLY A 176 -9.04 -26.17 -17.36
CA GLY A 176 -8.16 -26.24 -16.20
C GLY A 176 -8.75 -27.10 -15.08
N ARG A 177 -8.01 -27.21 -13.99
CA ARG A 177 -8.34 -28.04 -12.84
C ARG A 177 -9.65 -27.65 -12.15
N SER A 178 -9.97 -26.35 -12.13
CA SER A 178 -11.22 -25.84 -11.54
C SER A 178 -12.44 -26.06 -12.43
N GLY A 179 -12.26 -26.17 -13.75
CA GLY A 179 -13.34 -26.10 -14.75
C GLY A 179 -13.96 -24.70 -14.87
N PHE A 180 -13.36 -23.68 -14.28
CA PHE A 180 -13.81 -22.30 -14.33
C PHE A 180 -13.31 -21.62 -15.60
N THR A 181 -14.20 -20.87 -16.26
CA THR A 181 -13.84 -19.98 -17.39
C THR A 181 -13.94 -18.54 -16.93
N LEU A 182 -12.84 -17.80 -16.97
CA LEU A 182 -12.81 -16.39 -16.66
C LEU A 182 -13.20 -15.56 -17.88
N ASN A 183 -14.08 -14.59 -17.66
CA ASN A 183 -14.29 -13.49 -18.60
C ASN A 183 -13.61 -12.23 -18.07
N PRO A 184 -12.45 -11.81 -18.60
CA PRO A 184 -11.70 -10.65 -18.11
C PRO A 184 -12.46 -9.33 -18.22
N ALA A 185 -13.41 -9.21 -19.16
CA ALA A 185 -14.26 -8.03 -19.31
C ALA A 185 -15.34 -7.91 -18.22
N SER A 186 -15.56 -8.98 -17.46
CA SER A 186 -16.47 -8.96 -16.30
C SER A 186 -15.70 -8.55 -15.04
N MET A 187 -16.35 -7.75 -14.17
CA MET A 187 -15.77 -7.37 -12.89
C MET A 187 -15.51 -8.62 -12.04
N SER A 188 -14.24 -8.96 -11.85
CA SER A 188 -13.80 -10.10 -11.08
C SER A 188 -12.98 -9.65 -9.87
N ILE A 189 -12.97 -10.45 -8.80
CA ILE A 189 -12.14 -10.21 -7.63
C ILE A 189 -10.89 -11.05 -7.75
N TYR A 190 -9.75 -10.41 -7.66
CA TYR A 190 -8.43 -11.04 -7.67
C TYR A 190 -7.78 -10.94 -6.30
N ARG A 191 -6.93 -11.92 -6.00
CA ARG A 191 -6.04 -11.91 -4.85
C ARG A 191 -4.62 -12.22 -5.31
N ILE A 192 -3.66 -11.46 -4.81
CA ILE A 192 -2.24 -11.78 -4.91
C ILE A 192 -1.72 -11.89 -3.49
N GLN A 193 -1.18 -13.05 -3.14
CA GLN A 193 -0.52 -13.30 -1.87
C GLN A 193 0.95 -13.54 -2.12
N TRP A 194 1.80 -12.87 -1.36
CA TRP A 194 3.25 -13.07 -1.48
C TRP A 194 3.91 -13.10 -0.12
N GLY A 195 4.84 -14.02 0.04
CA GLY A 195 5.86 -13.93 1.07
C GLY A 195 7.10 -13.24 0.49
N TYR A 196 8.03 -12.85 1.34
CA TYR A 196 9.26 -12.24 0.84
C TYR A 196 10.50 -13.00 1.33
N LEU A 197 11.09 -12.66 2.46
CA LEU A 197 12.45 -13.14 2.83
C LEU A 197 13.39 -13.25 1.63
N GLY A 198 13.11 -12.45 0.58
CA GLY A 198 13.85 -12.38 -0.66
C GLY A 198 13.58 -13.47 -1.69
N LYS A 199 12.87 -14.56 -1.35
CA LYS A 199 12.72 -15.75 -2.23
C LYS A 199 11.38 -16.47 -2.14
N LEU A 200 10.46 -16.07 -1.26
CA LEU A 200 9.16 -16.73 -1.16
C LEU A 200 8.30 -16.49 -2.40
N PRO A 201 7.46 -17.46 -2.76
CA PRO A 201 6.62 -17.38 -3.96
C PRO A 201 5.51 -16.33 -3.83
N ALA A 202 4.99 -15.91 -4.99
CA ALA A 202 3.75 -15.15 -5.12
C ALA A 202 2.67 -16.02 -5.77
N VAL A 203 1.48 -16.04 -5.16
CA VAL A 203 0.32 -16.82 -5.61
C VAL A 203 -0.73 -15.86 -6.17
N PHE A 204 -1.23 -16.16 -7.37
CA PHE A 204 -2.25 -15.39 -8.05
C PHE A 204 -3.55 -16.18 -8.07
N GLU A 205 -4.64 -15.55 -7.65
CA GLU A 205 -5.94 -16.18 -7.50
C GLU A 205 -7.08 -15.28 -8.01
N VAL A 206 -8.16 -15.91 -8.45
CA VAL A 206 -9.41 -15.25 -8.80
C VAL A 206 -10.58 -15.88 -8.04
N PHE A 207 -11.55 -15.06 -7.65
CA PHE A 207 -12.74 -15.56 -6.98
C PHE A 207 -13.79 -16.01 -8.00
N GLY A 208 -13.99 -17.30 -8.13
CA GLY A 208 -14.97 -17.92 -9.03
C GLY A 208 -16.40 -17.95 -8.51
N GLY A 209 -16.72 -17.14 -7.50
CA GLY A 209 -18.04 -17.10 -6.86
C GLY A 209 -18.24 -18.24 -5.85
N HIS A 210 -19.47 -18.37 -5.34
CA HIS A 210 -19.78 -19.33 -4.27
C HIS A 210 -19.52 -20.79 -4.67
N ALA A 211 -19.67 -21.12 -5.96
CA ALA A 211 -19.49 -22.50 -6.43
C ALA A 211 -18.05 -22.96 -6.49
N TYR A 212 -17.11 -22.03 -6.74
CA TYR A 212 -15.69 -22.33 -6.97
C TYR A 212 -14.78 -21.85 -5.83
N GLY A 213 -15.18 -20.80 -5.09
CA GLY A 213 -14.31 -20.15 -4.10
C GLY A 213 -13.13 -19.42 -4.73
N TRP A 214 -11.99 -19.41 -4.03
CA TRP A 214 -10.74 -18.91 -4.58
C TRP A 214 -10.08 -19.96 -5.46
N ILE A 215 -9.74 -19.58 -6.67
CA ILE A 215 -9.08 -20.44 -7.67
C ILE A 215 -7.66 -19.91 -7.86
N PRO A 216 -6.64 -20.59 -7.31
CA PRO A 216 -5.26 -20.27 -7.65
C PRO A 216 -5.01 -20.65 -9.11
N PHE A 217 -4.47 -19.72 -9.89
CA PHE A 217 -4.22 -19.97 -11.31
C PHE A 217 -2.74 -19.95 -11.67
N HIS A 218 -1.92 -19.18 -10.94
CA HIS A 218 -0.49 -19.17 -11.17
C HIS A 218 0.31 -18.94 -9.90
N VAL A 219 1.53 -19.49 -9.85
CA VAL A 219 2.53 -19.22 -8.82
C VAL A 219 3.84 -18.84 -9.49
N ILE A 220 4.35 -17.65 -9.15
CA ILE A 220 5.74 -17.27 -9.46
C ILE A 220 6.60 -17.75 -8.28
N ASP A 221 7.40 -18.79 -8.50
CA ASP A 221 8.32 -19.37 -7.52
C ASP A 221 9.76 -19.24 -8.00
N LYS A 222 10.56 -18.51 -7.26
CA LYS A 222 12.00 -18.32 -7.49
C LYS A 222 12.84 -18.93 -6.36
N SER A 223 12.24 -19.79 -5.55
CA SER A 223 12.95 -20.52 -4.50
C SER A 223 14.08 -21.34 -5.11
N ASN A 224 15.21 -21.36 -4.42
CA ASN A 224 16.42 -22.10 -4.88
C ASN A 224 16.89 -21.76 -6.30
N SER A 225 16.64 -20.53 -6.77
CA SER A 225 17.05 -20.03 -8.08
C SER A 225 17.92 -18.79 -7.97
N GLY A 226 19.20 -18.87 -8.33
CA GLY A 226 20.13 -17.74 -8.29
C GLY A 226 20.29 -17.09 -6.90
N THR A 227 21.00 -15.98 -6.83
CA THR A 227 21.31 -15.23 -5.59
C THR A 227 20.54 -13.92 -5.45
N GLY A 228 19.91 -13.43 -6.53
CA GLY A 228 19.14 -12.17 -6.54
C GLY A 228 17.83 -12.28 -5.75
N LEU A 229 17.31 -11.14 -5.30
CA LEU A 229 15.99 -11.05 -4.68
C LEU A 229 14.88 -11.21 -5.71
N VAL A 230 13.69 -11.60 -5.27
CA VAL A 230 12.51 -11.71 -6.14
C VAL A 230 12.01 -10.32 -6.54
N ILE A 231 12.02 -9.37 -5.60
CA ILE A 231 11.76 -7.95 -5.79
C ILE A 231 12.71 -7.16 -4.89
N ASP A 232 13.14 -5.99 -5.34
CA ASP A 232 14.10 -5.16 -4.58
C ASP A 232 13.44 -4.40 -3.44
N ASN A 233 12.18 -4.00 -3.60
CA ASN A 233 11.41 -3.30 -2.58
C ASN A 233 10.12 -4.05 -2.28
N PRO A 234 10.01 -4.73 -1.11
CA PRO A 234 8.83 -5.52 -0.75
C PRO A 234 7.64 -4.71 -0.24
N HIS A 235 7.81 -3.42 0.03
CA HIS A 235 6.73 -2.52 0.40
C HIS A 235 6.04 -2.00 -0.85
N LEU A 236 4.84 -2.48 -1.13
CA LEU A 236 4.20 -2.29 -2.43
C LEU A 236 2.90 -1.48 -2.32
N PRO A 237 2.73 -0.40 -3.11
CA PRO A 237 1.41 0.22 -3.28
C PRO A 237 0.53 -0.68 -4.13
N VAL A 238 -0.78 -0.50 -4.03
CA VAL A 238 -1.71 -1.07 -5.01
C VAL A 238 -1.86 -0.07 -6.14
N THR A 239 -1.64 -0.53 -7.37
CA THR A 239 -1.67 0.34 -8.55
C THR A 239 -2.54 -0.28 -9.63
N ALA A 240 -3.28 0.55 -10.34
CA ALA A 240 -3.87 0.26 -11.64
C ALA A 240 -3.17 1.12 -12.70
N TYR A 241 -2.96 0.55 -13.87
CA TYR A 241 -2.29 1.18 -15.01
C TYR A 241 -2.98 0.83 -16.31
N VAL A 242 -3.11 1.80 -17.20
CA VAL A 242 -3.55 1.61 -18.58
C VAL A 242 -2.65 2.39 -19.52
N GLU A 243 -2.34 1.79 -20.68
CA GLU A 243 -1.56 2.38 -21.77
C GLU A 243 -2.11 1.88 -23.10
N SER A 244 -2.52 2.79 -23.96
CA SER A 244 -3.02 2.46 -25.29
C SER A 244 -1.88 2.38 -26.30
N ALA A 245 -1.89 1.34 -27.14
CA ALA A 245 -1.05 1.22 -28.34
C ALA A 245 -1.82 1.54 -29.63
N GLY A 246 -3.09 1.93 -29.52
CA GLY A 246 -3.95 2.27 -30.65
C GLY A 246 -5.43 1.99 -30.37
N GLU A 247 -5.75 0.85 -29.78
CA GLU A 247 -7.10 0.55 -29.31
C GLU A 247 -7.41 1.31 -28.02
N ALA A 248 -8.64 1.82 -27.89
CA ALA A 248 -9.07 2.53 -26.71
C ALA A 248 -9.26 1.58 -25.53
N ILE A 249 -8.67 1.89 -24.39
CA ILE A 249 -8.74 1.09 -23.18
C ILE A 249 -9.62 1.77 -22.14
N THR A 250 -10.48 0.97 -21.49
CA THR A 250 -11.21 1.34 -20.27
C THR A 250 -11.06 0.25 -19.23
N LEU A 251 -10.34 0.51 -18.15
CA LEU A 251 -10.24 -0.36 -17.01
C LEU A 251 -11.18 0.11 -15.91
N LEU A 252 -11.94 -0.82 -15.32
CA LEU A 252 -12.85 -0.55 -14.21
C LEU A 252 -12.38 -1.30 -12.96
N SER A 253 -12.47 -0.64 -11.78
CA SER A 253 -12.14 -1.25 -10.49
C SER A 253 -13.05 -0.71 -9.38
N GLY A 254 -13.56 -1.57 -8.50
CA GLY A 254 -14.49 -1.18 -7.44
C GLY A 254 -13.82 -0.82 -6.12
N SER A 255 -12.82 -1.58 -5.71
CA SER A 255 -12.11 -1.36 -4.44
C SER A 255 -10.80 -2.14 -4.37
N TRP A 256 -9.90 -1.67 -3.51
CA TRP A 256 -8.63 -2.31 -3.19
C TRP A 256 -8.46 -2.43 -1.68
N ALA A 257 -7.99 -3.57 -1.22
CA ALA A 257 -7.66 -3.79 0.19
C ALA A 257 -6.46 -4.72 0.29
N GLY A 258 -5.52 -4.41 1.17
CA GLY A 258 -4.35 -5.25 1.34
C GLY A 258 -3.56 -4.91 2.59
N GLY A 259 -2.81 -5.88 3.07
CA GLY A 259 -1.99 -5.73 4.27
C GLY A 259 -1.23 -7.00 4.60
N THR A 260 -0.58 -6.97 5.74
CA THR A 260 0.17 -8.11 6.26
C THR A 260 -0.75 -9.05 7.01
N VAL A 261 -0.59 -10.35 6.79
CA VAL A 261 -1.34 -11.38 7.49
C VAL A 261 -0.67 -11.67 8.82
N GLY A 262 -1.38 -11.49 9.93
CA GLY A 262 -0.90 -11.95 11.25
C GLY A 262 -0.67 -10.90 12.32
N GLY A 263 -1.03 -9.64 12.16
CA GLY A 263 -1.03 -8.71 13.30
C GLY A 263 -0.91 -7.22 12.97
N ALA A 264 -1.42 -6.39 13.88
CA ALA A 264 -1.31 -4.93 13.82
C ALA A 264 0.14 -4.45 13.95
N ILE A 265 0.42 -3.25 13.42
CA ILE A 265 1.66 -2.52 13.69
C ILE A 265 1.69 -2.20 15.19
N MET A 266 2.75 -2.63 15.85
CA MET A 266 3.00 -2.32 17.26
C MET A 266 4.04 -1.20 17.38
N ASP A 267 4.03 -0.49 18.50
CA ASP A 267 5.05 0.52 18.79
C ASP A 267 6.49 -0.04 18.74
N SER A 268 6.65 -1.32 19.07
CA SER A 268 7.94 -2.04 18.97
C SER A 268 8.43 -2.26 17.53
N ASP A 269 7.56 -2.17 16.53
CA ASP A 269 7.93 -2.31 15.12
C ASP A 269 8.51 -1.02 14.54
N LEU A 270 8.35 0.09 15.26
CA LEU A 270 8.74 1.41 14.82
C LEU A 270 10.14 1.79 15.29
N ARG A 271 10.88 2.47 14.44
CA ARG A 271 12.09 3.20 14.84
C ARG A 271 11.70 4.59 15.30
N HIS A 272 11.97 4.89 16.57
CA HIS A 272 11.54 6.14 17.19
C HIS A 272 12.57 7.24 17.05
N PHE A 273 12.07 8.43 16.73
CA PHE A 273 12.83 9.67 16.65
C PHE A 273 12.05 10.78 17.34
N ALA A 274 12.75 11.87 17.63
CA ALA A 274 12.15 13.06 18.19
C ALA A 274 12.91 14.30 17.74
N TYR A 275 12.19 15.42 17.65
CA TYR A 275 12.76 16.73 17.37
C TYR A 275 12.03 17.81 18.13
N GLY A 276 12.74 18.81 18.56
CA GLY A 276 12.18 19.98 19.22
C GLY A 276 12.90 21.26 18.77
N ASN A 277 12.14 22.33 18.67
CA ASN A 277 12.67 23.65 18.34
C ASN A 277 11.95 24.75 19.13
N THR A 278 12.67 25.81 19.41
CA THR A 278 12.15 27.06 20.05
C THR A 278 12.23 28.17 19.02
N LYS A 279 11.15 28.94 18.90
CA LYS A 279 11.09 30.08 17.99
C LYS A 279 10.33 31.24 18.62
N THR A 280 10.85 32.45 18.48
CA THR A 280 10.16 33.69 18.86
C THR A 280 9.09 33.99 17.81
N ILE A 281 7.82 34.04 18.20
CA ILE A 281 6.66 34.26 17.33
C ILE A 281 5.81 35.42 17.81
N SER A 282 5.15 36.11 16.90
CA SER A 282 4.16 37.16 17.18
C SER A 282 2.93 37.04 16.28
N THR A 283 3.01 36.25 15.23
CA THR A 283 1.95 35.92 14.29
C THR A 283 2.09 34.44 13.94
N LEU A 284 1.17 33.89 13.15
CA LEU A 284 1.28 32.49 12.72
C LEU A 284 2.59 32.25 11.98
N ALA A 285 3.44 31.42 12.55
CA ALA A 285 4.76 31.10 12.00
C ALA A 285 5.10 29.62 12.20
N SER A 286 5.88 29.06 11.27
CA SER A 286 6.43 27.71 11.41
C SER A 286 7.46 27.68 12.54
N VAL A 287 7.28 26.82 13.52
CA VAL A 287 8.31 26.52 14.51
C VAL A 287 9.32 25.54 13.91
N PHE A 288 8.82 24.47 13.31
CA PHE A 288 9.59 23.57 12.43
C PHE A 288 8.63 22.80 11.52
N THR A 289 9.18 22.25 10.44
CA THR A 289 8.45 21.41 9.51
C THR A 289 9.19 20.10 9.33
N LEU A 290 8.49 18.97 9.48
CA LEU A 290 8.98 17.65 9.10
C LEU A 290 8.57 17.37 7.65
N ARG A 291 9.45 16.78 6.86
CA ARG A 291 9.19 16.34 5.49
C ARG A 291 9.64 14.90 5.30
N SER A 292 8.81 14.09 4.65
CA SER A 292 9.20 12.76 4.15
C SER A 292 9.54 12.88 2.67
N PRO A 293 10.81 12.79 2.26
CA PRO A 293 11.19 12.87 0.85
C PRO A 293 10.68 11.66 0.07
N THR A 294 10.49 11.79 -1.23
CA THR A 294 10.04 10.71 -2.13
C THR A 294 11.12 9.66 -2.38
N THR A 295 12.36 9.97 -2.05
CA THR A 295 13.52 9.07 -2.19
C THR A 295 14.34 9.06 -0.91
N TYR A 296 14.84 7.89 -0.53
CA TYR A 296 15.76 7.69 0.59
C TYR A 296 16.83 6.68 0.18
N GLN A 297 18.12 7.01 0.41
CA GLN A 297 19.26 6.19 0.02
C GLN A 297 19.21 5.75 -1.45
N SER A 298 18.83 6.67 -2.34
CA SER A 298 18.69 6.47 -3.80
C SER A 298 17.60 5.45 -4.21
N LYS A 299 16.73 5.08 -3.29
CA LYS A 299 15.55 4.22 -3.56
C LYS A 299 14.26 5.02 -3.37
N THR A 300 13.18 4.59 -4.01
CA THR A 300 11.83 5.12 -3.72
C THR A 300 11.52 4.93 -2.24
N ASN A 301 11.26 6.02 -1.54
CA ASN A 301 10.86 5.98 -0.14
C ASN A 301 9.43 5.45 -0.02
N ARG A 302 9.21 4.47 0.86
CA ARG A 302 7.91 3.88 1.16
C ARG A 302 7.65 3.78 2.66
N VAL A 303 8.53 4.40 3.44
CA VAL A 303 8.46 4.37 4.90
C VAL A 303 7.50 5.43 5.38
N PRO A 304 6.36 5.07 6.00
CA PRO A 304 5.51 6.04 6.68
C PRO A 304 6.10 6.39 8.03
N ALA A 305 5.88 7.61 8.46
CA ALA A 305 6.15 8.04 9.82
C ALA A 305 4.82 8.34 10.53
N TYR A 306 4.71 7.94 11.78
CA TYR A 306 3.52 8.12 12.62
C TYR A 306 3.87 9.02 13.78
N ILE A 307 3.26 10.20 13.86
CA ILE A 307 3.42 11.09 14.99
C ILE A 307 2.70 10.47 16.20
N THR A 308 3.45 10.15 17.25
CA THR A 308 2.94 9.48 18.45
C THR A 308 2.79 10.40 19.64
N PHE A 309 3.51 11.53 19.64
CA PHE A 309 3.47 12.50 20.71
C PHE A 309 3.87 13.88 20.19
N PHE A 310 3.25 14.92 20.68
CA PHE A 310 3.79 16.28 20.61
C PHE A 310 3.44 17.08 21.86
N SER A 311 4.28 18.05 22.17
CA SER A 311 4.09 18.98 23.26
C SER A 311 4.53 20.37 22.87
N ALA A 312 4.00 21.37 23.55
CA ALA A 312 4.44 22.74 23.36
C ALA A 312 4.44 23.49 24.70
N ALA A 313 5.33 24.48 24.78
CA ALA A 313 5.41 25.40 25.89
C ALA A 313 5.65 26.83 25.39
N GLY A 314 5.19 27.82 26.12
CA GLY A 314 5.40 29.23 25.83
C GLY A 314 5.69 30.04 27.12
N ASP A 315 6.44 31.11 26.99
CA ASP A 315 6.87 31.93 28.11
C ASP A 315 6.25 33.34 28.14
N GLY A 316 5.35 33.62 27.19
CA GLY A 316 4.79 34.95 26.99
C GLY A 316 3.56 35.27 27.83
N ASN A 317 3.07 36.51 27.72
CA ASN A 317 1.93 37.03 28.48
C ASN A 317 0.55 36.83 27.79
N LYS A 318 0.49 36.11 26.67
CA LYS A 318 -0.73 35.85 25.90
C LYS A 318 -0.84 34.38 25.59
N PRO A 319 -2.06 33.89 25.38
CA PRO A 319 -2.30 32.53 24.96
C PRO A 319 -1.53 32.19 23.67
N VAL A 320 -1.10 30.94 23.59
CA VAL A 320 -0.45 30.37 22.41
C VAL A 320 -1.34 29.30 21.84
N THR A 321 -1.48 29.31 20.52
CA THR A 321 -2.11 28.22 19.77
C THR A 321 -1.05 27.56 18.89
N ILE A 322 -0.97 26.24 18.94
CA ILE A 322 -0.19 25.43 18.04
C ILE A 322 -1.16 24.84 17.01
N GLU A 323 -0.79 24.90 15.75
CA GLU A 323 -1.56 24.37 14.64
C GLU A 323 -0.64 23.45 13.82
N ILE A 324 -1.11 22.25 13.48
CA ILE A 324 -0.37 21.28 12.67
C ILE A 324 -0.98 21.27 11.28
N TYR A 325 -0.19 21.66 10.29
CA TYR A 325 -0.63 21.72 8.89
C TYR A 325 0.10 20.68 8.06
N ARG A 326 -0.65 19.94 7.26
CA ARG A 326 -0.12 19.09 6.21
C ARG A 326 0.06 19.90 4.93
N ASP A 327 1.22 19.76 4.30
CA ASP A 327 1.57 20.34 3.00
C ASP A 327 1.32 21.85 2.91
N ALA A 328 1.64 22.55 3.99
CA ALA A 328 1.59 24.00 4.01
C ALA A 328 2.74 24.62 3.21
N THR A 329 2.48 25.76 2.61
CA THR A 329 3.51 26.58 1.99
C THR A 329 4.21 27.43 3.05
N LEU A 330 5.53 27.29 3.14
CA LEU A 330 6.37 28.07 4.05
C LEU A 330 6.82 29.37 3.40
N GLY A 331 6.80 30.46 4.16
CA GLY A 331 7.47 31.70 3.78
C GLY A 331 8.96 31.60 3.97
N GLY A 332 9.73 32.25 3.09
CA GLY A 332 11.18 32.12 3.01
C GLY A 332 11.63 30.82 2.34
N PRO A 333 12.94 30.68 2.03
CA PRO A 333 13.47 29.46 1.45
C PRO A 333 13.60 28.38 2.54
N PRO A 334 12.86 27.25 2.44
CA PRO A 334 13.04 26.14 3.38
C PRO A 334 14.45 25.54 3.26
N ASN A 335 15.01 25.10 4.38
CA ASN A 335 16.32 24.45 4.44
C ASN A 335 16.20 23.10 5.17
N PHE A 336 15.68 22.10 4.47
CA PHE A 336 15.49 20.79 5.02
C PHE A 336 16.82 20.06 5.27
N GLN A 337 17.00 19.57 6.49
CA GLN A 337 18.18 18.81 6.92
C GLN A 337 17.74 17.43 7.41
N PRO A 338 18.49 16.34 7.10
CA PRO A 338 18.18 15.02 7.63
C PRO A 338 18.16 15.01 9.16
N ILE A 339 17.14 14.40 9.76
CA ILE A 339 17.11 14.14 11.22
C ILE A 339 18.26 13.21 11.60
N SER A 340 18.47 12.15 10.83
CA SER A 340 19.61 11.24 10.96
C SER A 340 19.88 10.60 9.60
N ALA A 341 20.98 10.98 8.96
CA ALA A 341 21.28 10.65 7.56
C ALA A 341 21.16 9.15 7.20
N ASN A 342 21.39 8.24 8.16
CA ASN A 342 21.40 6.79 7.91
C ASN A 342 20.33 6.03 8.68
N ASN A 343 19.52 6.69 9.50
CA ASN A 343 18.59 5.99 10.40
C ASN A 343 17.16 6.48 10.29
N SER A 344 16.93 7.74 9.87
CA SER A 344 15.60 8.34 9.71
C SER A 344 15.40 8.74 8.26
N VAL A 345 14.19 8.50 7.75
CA VAL A 345 13.80 9.00 6.42
C VAL A 345 13.38 10.46 6.44
N LEU A 346 13.07 11.01 7.63
CA LEU A 346 12.56 12.37 7.73
C LEU A 346 13.66 13.42 7.71
N GLU A 347 13.30 14.57 7.18
CA GLU A 347 14.05 15.80 7.19
C GLU A 347 13.31 16.88 7.97
N VAL A 348 14.02 17.82 8.53
CA VAL A 348 13.47 18.95 9.29
C VAL A 348 13.91 20.29 8.69
N ASP A 349 12.97 21.23 8.63
CA ASP A 349 13.22 22.63 8.34
C ASP A 349 12.86 23.50 9.56
N THR A 350 13.72 24.45 9.89
CA THR A 350 13.49 25.49 10.92
C THR A 350 13.61 26.91 10.35
N ALA A 351 13.98 27.03 9.06
CA ALA A 351 14.16 28.30 8.37
C ALA A 351 12.85 28.93 7.91
N GLY A 352 11.82 28.10 7.68
CA GLY A 352 10.49 28.56 7.29
C GLY A 352 9.93 29.61 8.26
N THR A 353 9.31 30.68 7.74
CA THR A 353 8.81 31.81 8.52
C THR A 353 7.29 31.79 8.66
N THR A 354 6.57 32.20 7.65
CA THR A 354 5.11 32.21 7.64
C THR A 354 4.56 30.89 7.14
N VAL A 355 3.30 30.61 7.46
CA VAL A 355 2.58 29.39 7.06
C VAL A 355 1.32 29.81 6.32
N SER A 356 1.08 29.23 5.14
CA SER A 356 -0.13 29.47 4.35
C SER A 356 -0.56 28.21 3.59
N GLY A 357 -1.85 28.09 3.30
CA GLY A 357 -2.38 26.89 2.62
C GLY A 357 -2.23 25.63 3.45
N GLY A 358 -2.24 24.48 2.75
CA GLY A 358 -2.23 23.17 3.39
C GLY A 358 -3.54 22.81 4.08
N SER A 359 -3.59 21.68 4.76
CA SER A 359 -4.75 21.27 5.55
C SER A 359 -4.42 21.21 7.04
N LEU A 360 -5.29 21.81 7.85
CA LEU A 360 -5.16 21.76 9.31
C LEU A 360 -5.53 20.34 9.79
N GLU A 361 -4.58 19.65 10.41
CA GLU A 361 -4.73 18.28 10.91
C GLU A 361 -5.07 18.24 12.39
N GLY A 362 -4.69 19.26 13.13
CA GLY A 362 -4.92 19.33 14.57
C GLY A 362 -4.14 20.46 15.21
N GLY A 363 -4.23 20.54 16.55
CA GLY A 363 -3.51 21.54 17.30
C GLY A 363 -3.84 21.48 18.78
N LEU A 364 -3.20 22.37 19.53
CA LEU A 364 -3.48 22.60 20.95
C LEU A 364 -3.39 24.08 21.27
N ALA A 365 -4.01 24.49 22.39
CA ALA A 365 -3.93 25.84 22.87
C ALA A 365 -3.74 25.84 24.38
N PHE A 366 -2.88 26.71 24.85
CA PHE A 366 -2.65 26.90 26.28
C PHE A 366 -2.60 28.39 26.61
N ASP A 367 -2.87 28.72 27.87
CA ASP A 367 -2.85 30.10 28.36
C ASP A 367 -1.39 30.59 28.47
N LYS A 368 -1.21 31.89 28.71
CA LYS A 368 0.09 32.54 28.93
C LYS A 368 0.94 31.74 29.91
N VAL A 369 2.24 31.74 29.72
CA VAL A 369 3.22 30.93 30.47
C VAL A 369 2.65 29.56 30.82
N GLY A 370 2.68 28.66 29.87
CA GLY A 370 2.07 27.34 30.04
C GLY A 370 2.67 26.31 29.11
N SER A 371 2.23 25.09 29.30
CA SER A 371 2.57 23.97 28.43
C SER A 371 1.40 23.01 28.31
N ASP A 372 1.34 22.30 27.21
CA ASP A 372 0.40 21.21 26.98
C ASP A 372 1.03 20.12 26.14
N SER A 373 0.47 18.92 26.19
CA SER A 373 0.98 17.77 25.45
C SER A 373 -0.14 16.85 25.00
N PHE A 374 0.13 16.14 23.92
CA PHE A 374 -0.83 15.20 23.32
C PHE A 374 -0.12 13.89 22.93
N THR A 375 -0.72 12.76 23.31
CA THR A 375 -0.31 11.44 22.85
C THR A 375 -1.32 10.98 21.79
N LEU A 376 -0.82 10.45 20.69
CA LEU A 376 -1.60 10.00 19.56
C LEU A 376 -1.45 8.48 19.38
N ASP A 377 -2.53 7.83 19.01
CA ASP A 377 -2.47 6.44 18.58
C ASP A 377 -1.75 6.34 17.22
N ILE A 378 -1.05 5.23 16.99
CA ILE A 378 -0.39 4.96 15.72
C ILE A 378 -1.42 5.00 14.60
N GLY A 379 -1.13 5.78 13.55
CA GLY A 379 -2.01 5.97 12.40
C GLY A 379 -3.01 7.13 12.53
N SER A 380 -3.12 7.79 13.71
CA SER A 380 -3.98 8.97 13.86
C SER A 380 -3.44 10.20 13.12
N LEU A 381 -2.11 10.35 13.08
CA LEU A 381 -1.42 11.38 12.32
C LEU A 381 -0.19 10.76 11.66
N ASP A 382 -0.30 10.47 10.38
CA ASP A 382 0.79 9.91 9.56
C ASP A 382 1.46 11.00 8.71
N LEU A 383 2.68 10.70 8.28
CA LEU A 383 3.44 11.47 7.30
C LEU A 383 3.97 10.49 6.25
N LEU A 384 3.40 10.55 5.07
CA LEU A 384 3.74 9.68 3.95
C LEU A 384 4.84 10.29 3.08
N PRO A 385 5.56 9.49 2.29
CA PRO A 385 6.54 10.00 1.34
C PRO A 385 5.94 11.06 0.41
N GLY A 386 6.67 12.17 0.26
CA GLY A 386 6.24 13.33 -0.52
C GLY A 386 5.43 14.37 0.27
N GLU A 387 5.08 14.10 1.53
CA GLU A 387 4.32 15.02 2.38
C GLU A 387 5.21 15.79 3.36
N SER A 388 4.62 16.84 3.92
CA SER A 388 5.20 17.61 5.03
C SER A 388 4.19 17.85 6.15
N LEU A 389 4.66 17.93 7.39
CA LEU A 389 3.88 18.38 8.55
C LEU A 389 4.57 19.59 9.17
N THR A 390 3.88 20.72 9.16
CA THR A 390 4.34 21.97 9.75
C THR A 390 3.72 22.16 11.12
N PHE A 391 4.54 22.21 12.14
CA PHE A 391 4.15 22.62 13.49
C PHE A 391 4.30 24.12 13.59
N ALA A 392 3.17 24.80 13.48
CA ALA A 392 3.08 26.25 13.50
C ALA A 392 2.57 26.75 14.84
N ALA A 393 3.00 27.95 15.22
CA ALA A 393 2.51 28.60 16.43
C ALA A 393 2.04 30.02 16.13
N LYS A 394 1.02 30.48 16.89
CA LYS A 394 0.58 31.88 16.88
C LYS A 394 0.32 32.38 18.29
N SER A 395 0.56 33.66 18.51
CA SER A 395 0.22 34.38 19.72
C SER A 395 -0.13 35.84 19.40
N ALA A 396 -0.91 36.50 20.25
CA ALA A 396 -1.24 37.91 20.11
C ALA A 396 -0.13 38.87 20.60
N SER A 397 0.99 38.34 21.07
CA SER A 397 2.20 39.11 21.44
C SER A 397 3.43 38.27 21.15
N THR A 398 4.59 38.93 21.16
CA THR A 398 5.87 38.21 21.05
C THR A 398 6.00 37.20 22.18
N ASN A 399 6.34 35.96 21.80
CA ASN A 399 6.40 34.79 22.68
C ASN A 399 7.49 33.85 22.19
N ASP A 400 8.33 33.33 23.09
CA ASP A 400 9.18 32.19 22.76
C ASP A 400 8.38 30.90 22.94
N VAL A 401 8.18 30.19 21.84
CA VAL A 401 7.39 28.97 21.80
C VAL A 401 8.29 27.82 21.44
N THR A 402 8.31 26.82 22.32
CA THR A 402 9.00 25.54 22.10
C THR A 402 7.96 24.51 21.71
N VAL A 403 8.20 23.81 20.60
CA VAL A 403 7.40 22.65 20.18
C VAL A 403 8.32 21.43 20.07
N PHE A 404 7.82 20.30 20.54
CA PHE A 404 8.51 19.02 20.49
C PHE A 404 7.58 17.98 19.91
N ALA A 405 8.07 17.15 18.97
CA ALA A 405 7.34 16.01 18.42
C ALA A 405 8.19 14.74 18.50
N ARG A 406 7.51 13.60 18.75
CA ARG A 406 8.06 12.26 18.66
C ARG A 406 7.27 11.47 17.62
N TRP A 407 7.97 10.69 16.83
CA TRP A 407 7.36 9.81 15.84
C TRP A 407 8.07 8.47 15.77
N GLY A 408 7.39 7.50 15.15
CA GLY A 408 7.95 6.22 14.79
C GLY A 408 7.91 6.02 13.28
N GLU A 409 8.97 5.47 12.71
CA GLU A 409 9.10 5.14 11.29
C GLU A 409 9.05 3.64 11.11
N LEU A 410 8.22 3.17 10.17
CA LEU A 410 8.02 1.75 9.89
C LEU A 410 8.89 1.35 8.68
N PHE A 411 10.08 0.76 8.97
CA PHE A 411 11.04 0.29 7.97
C PHE A 411 10.79 -1.16 7.56
#